data_5fca2c4e744aa62efbee692d4eb29eff
#
_entry.id   5fca2c4e744aa62efbee692d4eb29eff
#
_cell.length_a   1.000
_cell.length_b   1.000
_cell.length_c   1.000
_cell.angle_alpha   90.00
_cell.angle_beta   90.00
_cell.angle_gamma   90.00
#
_symmetry.space_group_name_H-M   'P 1'
#
loop_
_entity.id
_entity.type
_entity.pdbx_description
1 polymer ?
#
loop_
_entity_poly.entity_id
_entity_poly.type
_entity_poly.pdbx_seq_one_letter_code
_entity_poly.pdbx_strand_id
1 'polypeptide(L)'
;MLRVALDLDGALEPFGETMVDLASALAETGDCELVRFRSWSAPTDADVHLGGRWWWRRWWRAGRGWPLDRWLAGADVVHVAGPTVPPTREIPLVISVEDLRPLREEGARGDRGERLRRALSRGALLATSNSTARLEVARVLGVSLDRVVAVPPPVPALPVPGEAAGPPALVVHVAGGTRQYLAVADGLLALARARGLAMVVLSSAQVAELVGGGPVLVRNRREGTAQLAAARVLVHLADGARFPSLPLAALGAGIPVVTPADPVTRELLGGAATLTTSLDEIVPATAAALDDPAQRAIARAAGPVRAADFHPTRAAAAYLELYAQVVRDWTP
;
A
#
# COMPACT_ATOMS: atom_id res chain seq x y z
N MET A 1 2.53 -1.13 -28.67
CA MET A 1 2.74 -0.56 -27.32
C MET A 1 1.42 -0.68 -26.61
N LEU A 2 1.39 -1.26 -25.40
CA LEU A 2 0.15 -1.43 -24.64
C LEU A 2 -0.40 -0.07 -24.18
N ARG A 3 -1.72 0.08 -24.28
CA ARG A 3 -2.46 1.23 -23.73
C ARG A 3 -3.17 0.83 -22.44
N VAL A 4 -2.65 1.29 -21.32
CA VAL A 4 -3.07 0.90 -19.96
C VAL A 4 -3.94 2.00 -19.36
N ALA A 5 -5.18 1.70 -19.01
CA ALA A 5 -6.03 2.62 -18.24
C ALA A 5 -5.91 2.30 -16.73
N LEU A 6 -5.48 3.28 -15.94
CA LEU A 6 -5.17 3.12 -14.51
C LEU A 6 -6.07 4.02 -13.65
N ASP A 7 -6.80 3.40 -12.70
CA ASP A 7 -7.64 4.09 -11.73
C ASP A 7 -6.79 4.71 -10.61
N LEU A 8 -6.78 6.04 -10.50
CA LEU A 8 -6.08 6.75 -9.46
C LEU A 8 -6.90 6.96 -8.17
N ASP A 9 -8.16 6.53 -8.15
CA ASP A 9 -9.01 6.61 -6.96
C ASP A 9 -8.78 5.45 -5.96
N GLY A 10 -7.88 4.53 -6.26
CA GLY A 10 -7.63 3.33 -5.47
C GLY A 10 -7.12 3.58 -4.05
N ALA A 11 -6.42 4.69 -3.84
CA ALA A 11 -5.81 5.00 -2.55
C ALA A 11 -6.79 5.75 -1.63
N LEU A 12 -7.32 5.04 -0.64
CA LEU A 12 -8.18 5.64 0.40
C LEU A 12 -7.40 6.04 1.66
N GLU A 13 -6.11 5.76 1.74
CA GLU A 13 -5.29 6.09 2.92
C GLU A 13 -4.18 7.08 2.62
N PRO A 14 -3.88 7.98 3.58
CA PRO A 14 -2.93 9.07 3.39
C PRO A 14 -1.50 8.66 3.06
N PHE A 15 -1.14 7.38 3.28
CA PHE A 15 0.21 6.83 3.08
C PHE A 15 0.27 5.66 2.10
N GLY A 16 -0.82 5.35 1.38
CA GLY A 16 -0.96 4.19 0.49
C GLY A 16 -1.38 4.57 -0.93
N GLU A 17 -0.77 5.57 -1.53
CA GLU A 17 -1.07 5.99 -2.92
C GLU A 17 -0.45 5.04 -3.96
N THR A 18 -0.61 3.74 -3.77
CA THR A 18 0.02 2.68 -4.55
C THR A 18 -0.23 2.81 -6.06
N MET A 19 -1.45 3.20 -6.44
CA MET A 19 -1.80 3.39 -7.85
C MET A 19 -1.18 4.64 -8.46
N VAL A 20 -0.98 5.70 -7.67
CA VAL A 20 -0.27 6.91 -8.10
C VAL A 20 1.22 6.59 -8.28
N ASP A 21 1.82 5.84 -7.35
CA ASP A 21 3.21 5.39 -7.46
C ASP A 21 3.40 4.48 -8.68
N LEU A 22 2.44 3.58 -8.93
CA LEU A 22 2.45 2.71 -10.10
C LEU A 22 2.31 3.52 -11.40
N ALA A 23 1.42 4.51 -11.43
CA ALA A 23 1.27 5.41 -12.59
C ALA A 23 2.58 6.14 -12.90
N SER A 24 3.25 6.64 -11.87
CA SER A 24 4.55 7.30 -12.00
C SER A 24 5.62 6.35 -12.53
N ALA A 25 5.71 5.16 -11.93
CA ALA A 25 6.68 4.14 -12.34
C ALA A 25 6.47 3.68 -13.79
N LEU A 26 5.22 3.48 -14.23
CA LEU A 26 4.88 3.11 -15.62
C LEU A 26 5.20 4.24 -16.59
N ALA A 27 4.91 5.49 -16.22
CA ALA A 27 5.21 6.65 -17.08
C ALA A 27 6.73 6.83 -17.30
N GLU A 28 7.54 6.52 -16.28
CA GLU A 28 9.01 6.62 -16.37
C GLU A 28 9.63 5.56 -17.30
N THR A 29 8.99 4.40 -17.51
CA THR A 29 9.52 3.38 -18.43
C THR A 29 9.37 3.78 -19.90
N GLY A 30 8.31 4.49 -20.26
CA GLY A 30 7.96 4.78 -21.64
C GLY A 30 7.50 3.57 -22.45
N ASP A 31 7.31 2.40 -21.84
CA ASP A 31 7.00 1.13 -22.53
C ASP A 31 5.48 0.93 -22.74
N CYS A 32 4.64 1.81 -22.21
CA CYS A 32 3.19 1.79 -22.42
C CYS A 32 2.63 3.21 -22.60
N GLU A 33 1.48 3.29 -23.27
CA GLU A 33 0.65 4.50 -23.24
C GLU A 33 -0.25 4.45 -22.00
N LEU A 34 -0.08 5.38 -21.08
CA LEU A 34 -0.83 5.42 -19.84
C LEU A 34 -2.02 6.37 -19.95
N VAL A 35 -3.21 5.88 -19.65
CA VAL A 35 -4.44 6.66 -19.50
C VAL A 35 -4.84 6.67 -18.03
N ARG A 36 -4.59 7.77 -17.33
CA ARG A 36 -4.97 7.94 -15.93
C ARG A 36 -6.42 8.37 -15.83
N PHE A 37 -7.20 7.67 -15.06
CA PHE A 37 -8.58 8.09 -14.84
C PHE A 37 -8.94 8.15 -13.37
N ARG A 38 -9.93 9.00 -13.07
CA ARG A 38 -10.56 9.12 -11.75
C ARG A 38 -12.07 9.06 -11.87
N SER A 39 -12.68 8.30 -10.98
CA SER A 39 -14.13 8.12 -10.94
C SER A 39 -14.81 9.06 -9.94
N TRP A 40 -14.12 9.44 -8.85
CA TRP A 40 -14.74 10.08 -7.68
C TRP A 40 -14.01 11.30 -7.12
N SER A 41 -12.71 11.34 -7.17
CA SER A 41 -11.91 12.42 -6.60
C SER A 41 -11.72 13.59 -7.60
N ALA A 42 -11.11 14.68 -7.13
CA ALA A 42 -10.87 15.85 -7.98
C ALA A 42 -10.00 15.51 -9.20
N PRO A 43 -10.27 16.08 -10.38
CA PRO A 43 -9.64 15.72 -11.65
C PRO A 43 -8.24 16.34 -11.86
N THR A 44 -7.49 16.64 -10.79
CA THR A 44 -6.27 17.45 -10.86
C THR A 44 -5.09 16.78 -11.56
N ASP A 45 -5.11 15.45 -11.72
CA ASP A 45 -3.99 14.66 -12.25
C ASP A 45 -4.43 13.47 -13.13
N ALA A 46 -5.67 13.48 -13.60
CA ALA A 46 -6.23 12.44 -14.46
C ALA A 46 -6.47 12.94 -15.88
N ASP A 47 -6.21 12.06 -16.85
CA ASP A 47 -6.49 12.32 -18.28
C ASP A 47 -7.99 12.20 -18.57
N VAL A 48 -8.69 11.34 -17.80
CA VAL A 48 -10.14 11.11 -17.92
C VAL A 48 -10.81 11.21 -16.55
N HIS A 49 -11.85 12.00 -16.44
CA HIS A 49 -12.67 12.11 -15.24
C HIS A 49 -14.11 11.69 -15.50
N LEU A 50 -14.60 10.68 -14.75
CA LEU A 50 -15.90 10.06 -14.99
C LEU A 50 -17.08 10.82 -14.34
N GLY A 51 -16.83 11.98 -13.73
CA GLY A 51 -17.89 12.88 -13.27
C GLY A 51 -18.51 12.61 -11.91
N GLY A 52 -17.90 11.76 -11.08
CA GLY A 52 -18.08 11.68 -9.61
C GLY A 52 -19.49 11.54 -9.04
N ARG A 53 -20.48 11.14 -9.80
CA ARG A 53 -21.87 11.09 -9.31
C ARG A 53 -22.08 9.90 -8.38
N TRP A 54 -22.48 10.15 -7.11
CA TRP A 54 -22.69 9.16 -6.05
C TRP A 54 -23.55 7.96 -6.46
N TRP A 55 -24.55 8.13 -7.36
CA TRP A 55 -25.41 7.07 -7.85
C TRP A 55 -24.69 6.07 -8.76
N TRP A 56 -23.60 6.46 -9.45
CA TRP A 56 -22.77 5.54 -10.23
C TRP A 56 -22.04 4.55 -9.35
N ARG A 57 -21.48 4.99 -8.20
CA ARG A 57 -20.90 4.07 -7.19
C ARG A 57 -21.92 3.03 -6.75
N ARG A 58 -23.18 3.46 -6.52
CA ARG A 58 -24.26 2.56 -6.13
C ARG A 58 -24.59 1.54 -7.24
N TRP A 59 -24.60 1.98 -8.49
CA TRP A 59 -24.88 1.10 -9.62
C TRP A 59 -23.73 0.11 -9.88
N TRP A 60 -22.49 0.57 -9.85
CA TRP A 60 -21.34 -0.30 -10.01
C TRP A 60 -21.17 -1.28 -8.83
N ARG A 61 -21.47 -0.86 -7.60
CA ARG A 61 -21.57 -1.78 -6.45
C ARG A 61 -22.60 -2.89 -6.70
N ALA A 62 -23.74 -2.56 -7.32
CA ALA A 62 -24.76 -3.53 -7.70
C ALA A 62 -24.38 -4.36 -8.95
N GLY A 63 -23.20 -4.15 -9.54
CA GLY A 63 -22.79 -4.78 -10.80
C GLY A 63 -23.60 -4.33 -12.02
N ARG A 64 -24.18 -3.14 -11.94
CA ARG A 64 -25.01 -2.50 -12.97
C ARG A 64 -24.32 -1.20 -13.41
N GLY A 65 -24.87 -0.59 -14.46
CA GLY A 65 -24.35 0.67 -15.01
C GLY A 65 -23.60 0.46 -16.31
N TRP A 66 -23.15 1.55 -16.88
CA TRP A 66 -22.45 1.52 -18.15
C TRP A 66 -21.02 1.01 -17.94
N PRO A 67 -20.52 0.12 -18.83
CA PRO A 67 -19.16 -0.38 -18.75
C PRO A 67 -18.16 0.74 -19.03
N LEU A 68 -16.97 0.60 -18.45
CA LEU A 68 -15.85 1.56 -18.60
C LEU A 68 -15.39 1.70 -20.05
N ASP A 69 -15.56 0.67 -20.87
CA ASP A 69 -15.17 0.63 -22.28
C ASP A 69 -15.59 1.88 -23.05
N ARG A 70 -16.73 2.46 -22.66
CA ARG A 70 -17.27 3.66 -23.31
C ARG A 70 -16.43 4.93 -23.12
N TRP A 71 -15.73 5.03 -22.00
CA TRP A 71 -14.90 6.20 -21.67
C TRP A 71 -13.41 5.96 -21.86
N LEU A 72 -13.02 4.69 -21.89
CA LEU A 72 -11.64 4.26 -22.04
C LEU A 72 -11.41 3.58 -23.38
N ALA A 73 -12.13 4.02 -24.42
CA ALA A 73 -12.03 3.45 -25.76
C ALA A 73 -10.57 3.46 -26.24
N GLY A 74 -10.13 2.29 -26.74
CA GLY A 74 -8.76 2.07 -27.19
C GLY A 74 -7.78 1.67 -26.08
N ALA A 75 -8.18 1.56 -24.81
CA ALA A 75 -7.36 0.91 -23.82
C ALA A 75 -7.34 -0.60 -24.05
N ASP A 76 -6.15 -1.21 -23.92
CA ASP A 76 -5.96 -2.65 -24.04
C ASP A 76 -6.28 -3.36 -22.71
N VAL A 77 -6.10 -2.68 -21.57
CA VAL A 77 -6.37 -3.21 -20.25
C VAL A 77 -6.78 -2.08 -19.30
N VAL A 78 -7.68 -2.40 -18.36
CA VAL A 78 -8.08 -1.50 -17.26
C VAL A 78 -7.58 -2.08 -15.95
N HIS A 79 -6.92 -1.27 -15.13
CA HIS A 79 -6.48 -1.66 -13.79
C HIS A 79 -7.11 -0.75 -12.73
N VAL A 80 -7.77 -1.36 -11.77
CA VAL A 80 -8.45 -0.67 -10.65
C VAL A 80 -8.02 -1.24 -9.31
N ALA A 81 -7.99 -0.41 -8.27
CA ALA A 81 -7.66 -0.81 -6.89
C ALA A 81 -8.72 -0.40 -5.86
N GLY A 82 -9.71 0.35 -6.27
CA GLY A 82 -10.73 0.89 -5.38
C GLY A 82 -11.69 -0.12 -4.77
N PRO A 83 -12.51 0.32 -3.81
CA PRO A 83 -13.57 -0.50 -3.23
C PRO A 83 -14.70 -0.79 -4.23
N THR A 84 -14.73 -0.06 -5.34
CA THR A 84 -15.71 -0.20 -6.41
C THR A 84 -15.05 -0.93 -7.58
N VAL A 85 -15.71 -1.96 -8.08
CA VAL A 85 -15.29 -2.71 -9.26
C VAL A 85 -16.21 -2.32 -10.42
N PRO A 86 -15.74 -1.47 -11.35
CA PRO A 86 -16.55 -1.07 -12.49
C PRO A 86 -16.72 -2.24 -13.47
N PRO A 87 -17.85 -2.35 -14.16
CA PRO A 87 -18.01 -3.34 -15.22
C PRO A 87 -17.17 -2.96 -16.44
N THR A 88 -16.56 -3.96 -17.07
CA THR A 88 -15.99 -3.91 -18.41
C THR A 88 -16.63 -5.01 -19.26
N ARG A 89 -16.65 -4.89 -20.58
CA ARG A 89 -17.20 -5.89 -21.52
C ARG A 89 -16.14 -6.36 -22.53
N GLU A 90 -15.48 -5.41 -23.15
CA GLU A 90 -14.53 -5.65 -24.25
C GLU A 90 -13.08 -5.52 -23.79
N ILE A 91 -12.84 -4.77 -22.68
CA ILE A 91 -11.51 -4.52 -22.16
C ILE A 91 -11.27 -5.42 -20.95
N PRO A 92 -10.17 -6.21 -20.91
CA PRO A 92 -9.80 -7.00 -19.75
C PRO A 92 -9.56 -6.14 -18.49
N LEU A 93 -9.94 -6.68 -17.34
CA LEU A 93 -9.90 -5.96 -16.06
C LEU A 93 -8.92 -6.63 -15.10
N VAL A 94 -7.97 -5.86 -14.60
CA VAL A 94 -7.12 -6.21 -13.45
C VAL A 94 -7.62 -5.46 -12.23
N ILE A 95 -7.68 -6.13 -11.08
CA ILE A 95 -8.16 -5.55 -9.84
C ILE A 95 -7.12 -5.78 -8.75
N SER A 96 -6.48 -4.73 -8.27
CA SER A 96 -5.65 -4.81 -7.08
C SER A 96 -6.48 -4.98 -5.81
N VAL A 97 -6.11 -5.98 -5.00
CA VAL A 97 -6.65 -6.19 -3.66
C VAL A 97 -5.61 -5.71 -2.65
N GLU A 98 -5.67 -4.41 -2.34
CA GLU A 98 -4.68 -3.73 -1.48
C GLU A 98 -5.01 -3.81 0.01
N ASP A 99 -6.29 -3.97 0.35
CA ASP A 99 -6.78 -4.08 1.73
C ASP A 99 -7.57 -5.38 1.92
N LEU A 100 -7.06 -6.24 2.78
CA LEU A 100 -7.66 -7.54 3.09
C LEU A 100 -8.72 -7.48 4.20
N ARG A 101 -8.83 -6.36 4.94
CA ARG A 101 -9.77 -6.23 6.06
C ARG A 101 -11.21 -6.55 5.66
N PRO A 102 -11.77 -5.99 4.58
CA PRO A 102 -13.13 -6.33 4.20
C PRO A 102 -13.34 -7.82 3.90
N LEU A 103 -12.31 -8.48 3.34
CA LEU A 103 -12.39 -9.92 3.08
C LEU A 103 -12.22 -10.76 4.36
N ARG A 104 -11.45 -10.29 5.34
CA ARG A 104 -11.28 -10.94 6.64
C ARG A 104 -12.55 -10.85 7.50
N GLU A 105 -13.18 -9.67 7.50
CA GLU A 105 -14.35 -9.36 8.32
C GLU A 105 -15.63 -9.96 7.74
N GLU A 106 -15.87 -9.80 6.44
CA GLU A 106 -17.12 -10.15 5.78
C GLU A 106 -17.05 -11.51 5.03
N GLY A 107 -15.85 -11.96 4.71
CA GLY A 107 -15.62 -13.17 3.92
C GLY A 107 -16.05 -13.03 2.45
N ALA A 108 -16.15 -14.18 1.77
CA ALA A 108 -16.51 -14.24 0.35
C ALA A 108 -17.96 -13.80 0.05
N ARG A 109 -18.84 -13.89 1.01
CA ARG A 109 -20.26 -13.50 0.88
C ARG A 109 -20.51 -12.03 1.22
N GLY A 110 -19.53 -11.35 1.78
CA GLY A 110 -19.58 -9.92 1.99
C GLY A 110 -19.59 -9.13 0.68
N ASP A 111 -19.96 -7.88 0.76
CA ASP A 111 -20.16 -6.99 -0.39
C ASP A 111 -18.88 -6.91 -1.27
N ARG A 112 -17.68 -6.86 -0.65
CA ARG A 112 -16.41 -6.87 -1.38
C ARG A 112 -16.14 -8.22 -2.05
N GLY A 113 -16.31 -9.32 -1.33
CA GLY A 113 -16.10 -10.67 -1.84
C GLY A 113 -17.00 -10.99 -3.03
N GLU A 114 -18.28 -10.64 -2.96
CA GLU A 114 -19.21 -10.84 -4.06
C GLU A 114 -18.86 -10.04 -5.31
N ARG A 115 -18.42 -8.78 -5.15
CA ARG A 115 -17.97 -7.98 -6.30
C ARG A 115 -16.76 -8.57 -7.00
N LEU A 116 -15.77 -9.02 -6.23
CA LEU A 116 -14.57 -9.66 -6.78
C LEU A 116 -14.92 -10.97 -7.49
N ARG A 117 -15.75 -11.82 -6.90
CA ARG A 117 -16.19 -13.06 -7.57
C ARG A 117 -16.97 -12.81 -8.85
N ARG A 118 -17.83 -11.78 -8.86
CA ARG A 118 -18.56 -11.37 -10.08
C ARG A 118 -17.62 -10.85 -11.16
N ALA A 119 -16.58 -10.11 -10.82
CA ALA A 119 -15.58 -9.67 -11.78
C ALA A 119 -14.76 -10.86 -12.32
N LEU A 120 -14.35 -11.77 -11.44
CA LEU A 120 -13.64 -13.01 -11.83
C LEU A 120 -14.48 -13.89 -12.76
N SER A 121 -15.79 -14.02 -12.54
CA SER A 121 -16.66 -14.78 -13.46
C SER A 121 -16.81 -14.15 -14.84
N ARG A 122 -16.41 -12.89 -15.00
CA ARG A 122 -16.38 -12.14 -16.27
C ARG A 122 -14.97 -12.04 -16.86
N GLY A 123 -14.01 -12.81 -16.36
CA GLY A 123 -12.65 -12.84 -16.89
C GLY A 123 -11.64 -11.92 -16.21
N ALA A 124 -12.02 -11.10 -15.22
CA ALA A 124 -11.06 -10.27 -14.48
C ALA A 124 -9.98 -11.10 -13.80
N LEU A 125 -8.83 -10.49 -13.55
CA LEU A 125 -7.72 -11.06 -12.79
C LEU A 125 -7.48 -10.23 -11.54
N LEU A 126 -7.16 -10.88 -10.43
CA LEU A 126 -6.82 -10.19 -9.18
C LEU A 126 -5.31 -10.06 -9.04
N ALA A 127 -4.86 -8.86 -8.69
CA ALA A 127 -3.48 -8.61 -8.29
C ALA A 127 -3.42 -8.40 -6.77
N THR A 128 -2.42 -8.96 -6.12
CA THR A 128 -2.12 -8.79 -4.70
C THR A 128 -0.66 -8.40 -4.52
N SER A 129 -0.34 -7.75 -3.43
CA SER A 129 0.99 -7.20 -3.19
C SER A 129 2.05 -8.24 -2.80
N ASN A 130 1.64 -9.46 -2.43
CA ASN A 130 2.54 -10.50 -1.93
C ASN A 130 1.89 -11.89 -1.98
N SER A 131 2.71 -12.94 -1.76
CA SER A 131 2.25 -14.34 -1.83
C SER A 131 1.30 -14.71 -0.70
N THR A 132 1.49 -14.16 0.50
CA THR A 132 0.59 -14.36 1.65
C THR A 132 -0.82 -13.84 1.31
N ALA A 133 -0.92 -12.62 0.79
CA ALA A 133 -2.19 -12.03 0.37
C ALA A 133 -2.82 -12.81 -0.79
N ARG A 134 -2.02 -13.29 -1.76
CA ARG A 134 -2.49 -14.14 -2.86
C ARG A 134 -3.18 -15.40 -2.36
N LEU A 135 -2.53 -16.13 -1.46
CA LEU A 135 -3.07 -17.36 -0.88
C LEU A 135 -4.35 -17.08 -0.07
N GLU A 136 -4.34 -16.01 0.72
CA GLU A 136 -5.49 -15.62 1.54
C GLU A 136 -6.69 -15.24 0.68
N VAL A 137 -6.51 -14.40 -0.34
CA VAL A 137 -7.57 -13.97 -1.27
C VAL A 137 -8.16 -15.17 -2.00
N ALA A 138 -7.31 -16.04 -2.57
CA ALA A 138 -7.77 -17.23 -3.29
C ALA A 138 -8.58 -18.15 -2.36
N ARG A 139 -8.10 -18.40 -1.15
CA ARG A 139 -8.79 -19.22 -0.13
C ARG A 139 -10.12 -18.59 0.28
N VAL A 140 -10.16 -17.31 0.61
CA VAL A 140 -11.40 -16.63 1.07
C VAL A 140 -12.45 -16.60 -0.04
N LEU A 141 -12.05 -16.30 -1.28
CA LEU A 141 -12.98 -16.24 -2.41
C LEU A 141 -13.34 -17.63 -2.98
N GLY A 142 -12.59 -18.68 -2.62
CA GLY A 142 -12.80 -20.01 -3.18
C GLY A 142 -12.45 -20.11 -4.66
N VAL A 143 -11.41 -19.38 -5.11
CA VAL A 143 -10.99 -19.32 -6.52
C VAL A 143 -9.62 -19.96 -6.72
N SER A 144 -9.33 -20.36 -7.96
CA SER A 144 -8.05 -20.93 -8.32
C SER A 144 -6.91 -19.90 -8.26
N LEU A 145 -5.70 -20.34 -7.94
CA LEU A 145 -4.52 -19.48 -7.81
C LEU A 145 -4.07 -18.83 -9.13
N ASP A 146 -4.44 -19.39 -10.26
CA ASP A 146 -4.20 -18.79 -11.58
C ASP A 146 -5.02 -17.51 -11.83
N ARG A 147 -6.09 -17.29 -11.03
CA ARG A 147 -6.92 -16.09 -11.09
C ARG A 147 -6.45 -14.98 -10.14
N VAL A 148 -5.42 -15.23 -9.34
CA VAL A 148 -4.84 -14.29 -8.38
C VAL A 148 -3.33 -14.27 -8.53
N VAL A 149 -2.76 -13.14 -8.89
CA VAL A 149 -1.31 -12.98 -9.12
C VAL A 149 -0.71 -12.11 -8.02
N ALA A 150 0.46 -12.47 -7.51
CA ALA A 150 1.22 -11.63 -6.60
C ALA A 150 2.17 -10.74 -7.39
N VAL A 151 1.90 -9.44 -7.42
CA VAL A 151 2.75 -8.43 -8.03
C VAL A 151 2.93 -7.29 -7.02
N PRO A 152 4.12 -7.16 -6.44
CA PRO A 152 4.39 -6.10 -5.48
C PRO A 152 4.26 -4.72 -6.13
N PRO A 153 3.58 -3.76 -5.47
CA PRO A 153 3.54 -2.39 -5.96
C PRO A 153 4.90 -1.69 -5.78
N PRO A 154 5.15 -0.62 -6.52
CA PRO A 154 6.37 0.16 -6.38
C PRO A 154 6.47 0.83 -5.02
N VAL A 155 7.69 0.92 -4.51
CA VAL A 155 8.03 1.67 -3.30
C VAL A 155 8.99 2.79 -3.70
N PRO A 156 8.52 4.04 -3.77
CA PRO A 156 9.38 5.18 -4.05
C PRO A 156 10.43 5.38 -2.95
N ALA A 157 11.60 5.85 -3.35
CA ALA A 157 12.62 6.25 -2.40
C ALA A 157 12.14 7.42 -1.52
N LEU A 158 12.61 7.45 -0.27
CA LEU A 158 12.38 8.61 0.58
C LEU A 158 13.13 9.83 0.03
N PRO A 159 12.59 11.04 0.19
CA PRO A 159 13.30 12.25 -0.17
C PRO A 159 14.60 12.36 0.66
N VAL A 160 15.62 12.99 0.07
CA VAL A 160 16.83 13.32 0.84
C VAL A 160 16.42 14.27 1.98
N PRO A 161 16.86 14.01 3.24
CA PRO A 161 16.54 14.90 4.34
C PRO A 161 17.02 16.32 4.04
N GLY A 162 16.10 17.27 3.98
CA GLY A 162 16.39 18.69 3.80
C GLY A 162 16.22 19.46 5.11
N GLU A 163 16.49 20.78 5.08
CA GLU A 163 16.30 21.64 6.26
C GLU A 163 14.88 21.62 6.83
N ALA A 164 13.88 21.29 6.01
CA ALA A 164 12.48 21.15 6.43
C ALA A 164 12.15 19.82 7.16
N ALA A 165 13.08 18.89 7.26
CA ALA A 165 12.83 17.57 7.86
C ALA A 165 12.66 17.61 9.38
N GLY A 166 12.94 18.75 10.04
CA GLY A 166 12.84 18.89 11.48
C GLY A 166 13.93 18.12 12.28
N PRO A 167 13.84 18.08 13.60
CA PRO A 167 14.79 17.38 14.45
C PRO A 167 14.67 15.85 14.27
N PRO A 168 15.72 15.08 14.56
CA PRO A 168 15.67 13.62 14.55
C PRO A 168 14.51 13.08 15.37
N ALA A 169 13.75 12.14 14.81
CA ALA A 169 12.52 11.66 15.43
C ALA A 169 12.49 10.14 15.57
N LEU A 170 11.73 9.66 16.57
CA LEU A 170 11.14 8.34 16.62
C LEU A 170 9.80 8.43 15.87
N VAL A 171 9.69 7.71 14.76
CA VAL A 171 8.47 7.73 13.94
C VAL A 171 7.66 6.48 14.22
N VAL A 172 6.37 6.65 14.45
CA VAL A 172 5.40 5.55 14.63
C VAL A 172 4.38 5.61 13.51
N HIS A 173 4.34 4.59 12.67
CA HIS A 173 3.32 4.44 11.63
C HIS A 173 2.22 3.49 12.10
N VAL A 174 0.99 3.99 12.19
CA VAL A 174 -0.18 3.21 12.62
C VAL A 174 -1.06 2.89 11.41
N ALA A 175 -0.87 1.71 10.86
CA ALA A 175 -1.57 1.21 9.66
C ALA A 175 -2.64 0.16 10.03
N GLY A 176 -3.73 0.57 10.66
CA GLY A 176 -4.76 -0.34 11.18
C GLY A 176 -4.47 -0.89 12.60
N GLY A 177 -3.25 -0.76 13.09
CA GLY A 177 -2.81 -1.25 14.40
C GLY A 177 -3.15 -0.33 15.58
N THR A 178 -4.34 0.27 15.64
CA THR A 178 -4.71 1.23 16.71
C THR A 178 -4.60 0.63 18.10
N ARG A 179 -5.05 -0.61 18.32
CA ARG A 179 -4.94 -1.28 19.64
C ARG A 179 -3.48 -1.50 20.02
N GLN A 180 -2.64 -1.88 19.05
CA GLN A 180 -1.20 -2.06 19.25
C GLN A 180 -0.56 -0.74 19.64
N TYR A 181 -0.93 0.36 18.96
CA TYR A 181 -0.44 1.70 19.31
C TYR A 181 -0.79 2.08 20.76
N LEU A 182 -2.05 1.94 21.15
CA LEU A 182 -2.49 2.27 22.52
C LEU A 182 -1.74 1.47 23.60
N ALA A 183 -1.36 0.23 23.31
CA ALA A 183 -0.61 -0.61 24.25
C ALA A 183 0.85 -0.17 24.44
N VAL A 184 1.46 0.52 23.47
CA VAL A 184 2.89 0.85 23.49
C VAL A 184 3.19 2.35 23.49
N ALA A 185 2.19 3.21 23.31
CA ALA A 185 2.35 4.65 23.08
C ALA A 185 3.11 5.35 24.21
N ASP A 186 2.74 5.10 25.46
CA ASP A 186 3.37 5.72 26.63
C ASP A 186 4.83 5.30 26.76
N GLY A 187 5.13 4.02 26.53
CA GLY A 187 6.50 3.49 26.54
C GLY A 187 7.36 4.10 25.44
N LEU A 188 6.83 4.23 24.21
CA LEU A 188 7.53 4.86 23.10
C LEU A 188 7.74 6.37 23.33
N LEU A 189 6.76 7.06 23.89
CA LEU A 189 6.88 8.48 24.24
C LEU A 189 7.94 8.71 25.33
N ALA A 190 7.93 7.88 26.37
CA ALA A 190 8.96 7.91 27.43
C ALA A 190 10.36 7.64 26.86
N LEU A 191 10.48 6.66 25.95
CA LEU A 191 11.73 6.33 25.28
C LEU A 191 12.23 7.50 24.41
N ALA A 192 11.36 8.12 23.62
CA ALA A 192 11.71 9.27 22.78
C ALA A 192 12.22 10.44 23.65
N ARG A 193 11.49 10.79 24.72
CA ARG A 193 11.89 11.84 25.67
C ARG A 193 13.23 11.58 26.32
N ALA A 194 13.48 10.35 26.77
CA ALA A 194 14.74 9.96 27.40
C ALA A 194 15.95 10.09 26.46
N ARG A 195 15.74 10.14 25.14
CA ARG A 195 16.78 10.29 24.12
C ARG A 195 16.79 11.64 23.41
N GLY A 196 15.99 12.58 23.88
CA GLY A 196 15.87 13.91 23.27
C GLY A 196 15.31 13.87 21.85
N LEU A 197 14.49 12.87 21.52
CA LEU A 197 13.85 12.73 20.21
C LEU A 197 12.43 13.26 20.24
N ALA A 198 11.99 13.86 19.13
CA ALA A 198 10.57 14.07 18.91
C ALA A 198 9.89 12.72 18.61
N MET A 199 8.66 12.53 19.06
CA MET A 199 7.83 11.41 18.63
C MET A 199 6.85 11.89 17.57
N VAL A 200 6.88 11.28 16.39
CA VAL A 200 6.00 11.61 15.27
C VAL A 200 5.11 10.41 14.97
N VAL A 201 3.80 10.62 14.92
CA VAL A 201 2.83 9.56 14.62
C VAL A 201 2.23 9.80 13.25
N LEU A 202 2.47 8.85 12.34
CA LEU A 202 1.88 8.81 11.01
C LEU A 202 0.62 7.96 11.05
N SER A 203 -0.56 8.55 10.87
CA SER A 203 -1.81 7.81 10.96
C SER A 203 -2.97 8.49 10.25
N SER A 204 -4.06 7.72 10.03
CA SER A 204 -5.34 8.24 9.60
C SER A 204 -6.01 9.12 10.68
N ALA A 205 -7.04 9.87 10.29
CA ALA A 205 -7.76 10.78 11.17
C ALA A 205 -8.34 10.14 12.45
N GLN A 206 -8.69 8.84 12.38
CA GLN A 206 -9.32 8.12 13.51
C GLN A 206 -8.38 7.90 14.70
N VAL A 207 -7.07 7.81 14.48
CA VAL A 207 -6.08 7.66 15.56
C VAL A 207 -5.74 9.02 16.19
N ALA A 208 -5.99 10.11 15.49
CA ALA A 208 -5.69 11.47 15.94
C ALA A 208 -6.36 11.84 17.27
N GLU A 209 -7.58 11.37 17.47
CA GLU A 209 -8.37 11.62 18.69
C GLU A 209 -7.83 10.85 19.91
N LEU A 210 -7.03 9.81 19.66
CA LEU A 210 -6.45 8.93 20.68
C LEU A 210 -5.01 9.33 21.05
N VAL A 211 -4.39 10.22 20.27
CA VAL A 211 -3.04 10.71 20.54
C VAL A 211 -3.14 11.85 21.55
N GLY A 212 -2.88 11.54 22.81
CA GLY A 212 -2.75 12.54 23.88
C GLY A 212 -1.62 13.54 23.62
N GLY A 213 -1.60 14.67 24.33
CA GLY A 213 -0.60 15.73 24.13
C GLY A 213 0.85 15.24 24.28
N GLY A 214 1.66 15.49 23.25
CA GLY A 214 3.09 15.16 23.23
C GLY A 214 3.64 14.72 21.87
N PRO A 215 3.06 13.74 21.13
CA PRO A 215 3.49 13.41 19.79
C PRO A 215 3.04 14.43 18.74
N VAL A 216 3.86 14.60 17.69
CA VAL A 216 3.45 15.33 16.47
C VAL A 216 2.65 14.37 15.58
N LEU A 217 1.41 14.72 15.27
CA LEU A 217 0.56 13.93 14.40
C LEU A 217 0.66 14.41 12.96
N VAL A 218 0.97 13.49 12.05
CA VAL A 218 1.05 13.74 10.61
C VAL A 218 0.04 12.88 9.87
N ARG A 219 -0.75 13.49 9.00
CA ARG A 219 -1.88 12.85 8.29
C ARG A 219 -1.73 12.79 6.78
N ASN A 220 -0.78 13.51 6.21
CA ASN A 220 -0.55 13.50 4.78
C ASN A 220 0.78 12.84 4.42
N ARG A 221 0.82 12.23 3.24
CA ARG A 221 1.97 11.45 2.78
C ARG A 221 3.23 12.29 2.63
N ARG A 222 3.13 13.48 2.01
CA ARG A 222 4.29 14.34 1.72
C ARG A 222 5.03 14.73 3.01
N GLU A 223 4.29 15.18 4.01
CA GLU A 223 4.85 15.51 5.32
C GLU A 223 5.37 14.27 6.03
N GLY A 224 4.62 13.15 5.98
CA GLY A 224 5.01 11.88 6.58
C GLY A 224 6.29 11.30 6.01
N THR A 225 6.49 11.33 4.70
CA THR A 225 7.73 10.87 4.07
C THR A 225 8.91 11.78 4.38
N ALA A 226 8.71 13.10 4.50
CA ALA A 226 9.75 14.04 4.94
C ALA A 226 10.18 13.77 6.39
N GLN A 227 9.22 13.56 7.30
CA GLN A 227 9.50 13.19 8.68
C GLN A 227 10.20 11.84 8.79
N LEU A 228 9.76 10.87 7.99
CA LEU A 228 10.36 9.54 7.94
C LEU A 228 11.80 9.60 7.42
N ALA A 229 12.11 10.43 6.44
CA ALA A 229 13.47 10.59 5.91
C ALA A 229 14.48 11.08 6.97
N ALA A 230 14.02 11.83 7.99
CA ALA A 230 14.83 12.28 9.13
C ALA A 230 14.74 11.34 10.35
N ALA A 231 14.04 10.21 10.26
CA ALA A 231 13.82 9.32 11.38
C ALA A 231 15.10 8.59 11.81
N ARG A 232 15.22 8.37 13.12
CA ARG A 232 16.26 7.50 13.70
C ARG A 232 15.83 6.04 13.74
N VAL A 233 14.52 5.82 13.83
CA VAL A 233 13.88 4.51 13.83
C VAL A 233 12.42 4.67 13.40
N LEU A 234 11.88 3.67 12.69
CA LEU A 234 10.45 3.54 12.41
C LEU A 234 9.87 2.38 13.22
N VAL A 235 8.83 2.65 14.00
CA VAL A 235 7.96 1.61 14.58
C VAL A 235 6.72 1.50 13.71
N HIS A 236 6.50 0.31 13.12
CA HIS A 236 5.36 0.06 12.25
C HIS A 236 4.35 -0.84 12.95
N LEU A 237 3.16 -0.32 13.22
CA LEU A 237 2.06 -1.01 13.88
C LEU A 237 0.93 -1.26 12.88
N ALA A 238 0.86 -2.47 12.35
CA ALA A 238 -0.09 -2.87 11.32
C ALA A 238 -0.87 -4.12 11.73
N ASP A 239 -2.00 -4.32 11.10
CA ASP A 239 -2.85 -5.50 11.26
C ASP A 239 -2.57 -6.59 10.19
N GLY A 240 -1.50 -6.44 9.42
CA GLY A 240 -1.11 -7.36 8.34
C GLY A 240 -2.11 -7.42 7.17
N ALA A 241 -2.99 -6.43 7.07
CA ALA A 241 -4.00 -6.38 6.01
C ALA A 241 -3.52 -5.64 4.76
N ARG A 242 -2.39 -4.92 4.86
CA ARG A 242 -1.91 -4.00 3.81
C ARG A 242 -0.44 -4.17 3.50
N PHE A 243 -0.06 -3.70 2.32
CA PHE A 243 1.34 -3.64 1.89
C PHE A 243 2.12 -2.59 2.70
N PRO A 244 3.29 -2.95 3.28
CA PRO A 244 4.07 -2.08 4.15
C PRO A 244 4.99 -1.14 3.36
N SER A 245 4.44 -0.24 2.54
CA SER A 245 5.22 0.67 1.68
C SER A 245 6.16 1.58 2.48
N LEU A 246 5.70 2.21 3.56
CA LEU A 246 6.55 3.08 4.38
C LEU A 246 7.68 2.33 5.10
N PRO A 247 7.47 1.15 5.72
CA PRO A 247 8.56 0.32 6.20
C PRO A 247 9.60 -0.03 5.15
N LEU A 248 9.17 -0.41 3.94
CA LEU A 248 10.08 -0.72 2.84
C LEU A 248 10.87 0.51 2.38
N ALA A 249 10.22 1.68 2.30
CA ALA A 249 10.88 2.95 2.00
C ALA A 249 11.91 3.33 3.09
N ALA A 250 11.58 3.14 4.37
CA ALA A 250 12.49 3.36 5.50
C ALA A 250 13.71 2.43 5.42
N LEU A 251 13.48 1.13 5.14
CA LEU A 251 14.56 0.16 4.93
C LEU A 251 15.47 0.59 3.77
N GLY A 252 14.87 1.06 2.66
CA GLY A 252 15.64 1.57 1.51
C GLY A 252 16.56 2.74 1.86
N ALA A 253 16.18 3.57 2.82
CA ALA A 253 16.98 4.65 3.36
C ALA A 253 17.94 4.21 4.48
N GLY A 254 18.00 2.92 4.81
CA GLY A 254 18.84 2.39 5.90
C GLY A 254 18.35 2.75 7.31
N ILE A 255 17.08 3.12 7.44
CA ILE A 255 16.42 3.44 8.72
C ILE A 255 15.98 2.13 9.37
N PRO A 256 16.35 1.85 10.63
CA PRO A 256 15.89 0.68 11.35
C PRO A 256 14.37 0.64 11.46
N VAL A 257 13.76 -0.53 11.21
CA VAL A 257 12.32 -0.76 11.32
C VAL A 257 12.06 -1.80 12.39
N VAL A 258 11.14 -1.49 13.31
CA VAL A 258 10.63 -2.39 14.35
C VAL A 258 9.13 -2.59 14.12
N THR A 259 8.68 -3.84 14.07
CA THR A 259 7.27 -4.17 13.79
C THR A 259 6.87 -5.51 14.40
N PRO A 260 5.61 -5.68 14.83
CA PRO A 260 5.09 -6.99 15.15
C PRO A 260 5.21 -7.95 13.96
N ALA A 261 5.55 -9.20 14.26
CA ALA A 261 5.66 -10.24 13.27
C ALA A 261 4.27 -10.77 12.89
N ASP A 262 3.93 -10.63 11.63
CA ASP A 262 2.79 -11.29 10.99
C ASP A 262 3.24 -11.94 9.66
N PRO A 263 2.42 -12.73 8.98
CA PRO A 263 2.82 -13.38 7.74
C PRO A 263 3.29 -12.40 6.65
N VAL A 264 2.68 -11.22 6.53
CA VAL A 264 3.02 -10.22 5.51
C VAL A 264 4.35 -9.53 5.86
N THR A 265 4.53 -9.12 7.12
CA THR A 265 5.80 -8.48 7.55
C THR A 265 6.96 -9.47 7.50
N ARG A 266 6.74 -10.76 7.80
CA ARG A 266 7.76 -11.81 7.63
C ARG A 266 8.16 -11.99 6.17
N GLU A 267 7.19 -12.04 5.27
CA GLU A 267 7.45 -12.20 3.83
C GLU A 267 8.16 -10.97 3.24
N LEU A 268 7.67 -9.78 3.55
CA LEU A 268 8.08 -8.56 2.86
C LEU A 268 9.26 -7.82 3.51
N LEU A 269 9.40 -7.87 4.82
CA LEU A 269 10.48 -7.18 5.53
C LEU A 269 11.62 -8.11 5.94
N GLY A 270 11.30 -9.40 6.15
CA GLY A 270 12.26 -10.47 6.38
C GLY A 270 13.34 -10.12 7.41
N GLY A 271 14.59 -10.51 7.13
CA GLY A 271 15.76 -10.23 7.98
C GLY A 271 16.27 -8.79 7.96
N ALA A 272 15.61 -7.87 7.24
CA ALA A 272 15.99 -6.46 7.17
C ALA A 272 15.34 -5.60 8.27
N ALA A 273 14.24 -6.07 8.87
CA ALA A 273 13.53 -5.42 9.97
C ALA A 273 13.63 -6.22 11.26
N THR A 274 13.48 -5.57 12.41
CA THR A 274 13.33 -6.22 13.71
C THR A 274 11.87 -6.62 13.90
N LEU A 275 11.61 -7.93 13.82
CA LEU A 275 10.28 -8.51 13.99
C LEU A 275 10.10 -8.95 15.45
N THR A 276 9.10 -8.39 16.15
CA THR A 276 8.78 -8.76 17.54
C THR A 276 7.69 -9.81 17.59
N THR A 277 7.75 -10.69 18.58
CA THR A 277 6.75 -11.76 18.76
C THR A 277 5.60 -11.33 19.66
N SER A 278 5.79 -10.29 20.47
CA SER A 278 4.78 -9.68 21.32
C SER A 278 4.85 -8.14 21.30
N LEU A 279 3.80 -7.49 21.78
CA LEU A 279 3.78 -6.01 21.91
C LEU A 279 4.75 -5.53 22.99
N ASP A 280 4.97 -6.31 24.04
CA ASP A 280 5.89 -5.96 25.12
C ASP A 280 7.35 -5.85 24.66
N GLU A 281 7.69 -6.50 23.55
CA GLU A 281 9.02 -6.42 22.94
C GLU A 281 9.24 -5.14 22.11
N ILE A 282 8.17 -4.42 21.72
CA ILE A 282 8.28 -3.25 20.83
C ILE A 282 9.16 -2.16 21.42
N VAL A 283 8.93 -1.77 22.66
CA VAL A 283 9.70 -0.69 23.31
C VAL A 283 11.16 -1.09 23.50
N PRO A 284 11.49 -2.27 24.08
CA PRO A 284 12.88 -2.72 24.19
C PRO A 284 13.58 -2.87 22.82
N ALA A 285 12.91 -3.42 21.82
CA ALA A 285 13.45 -3.54 20.46
C ALA A 285 13.72 -2.17 19.82
N THR A 286 12.82 -1.20 20.05
CA THR A 286 13.01 0.18 19.59
C THR A 286 14.20 0.83 20.28
N ALA A 287 14.38 0.60 21.59
CA ALA A 287 15.55 1.09 22.33
C ALA A 287 16.84 0.49 21.76
N ALA A 288 16.87 -0.82 21.51
CA ALA A 288 18.01 -1.48 20.90
C ALA A 288 18.33 -0.91 19.50
N ALA A 289 17.32 -0.70 18.66
CA ALA A 289 17.49 -0.09 17.34
C ALA A 289 18.06 1.35 17.40
N LEU A 290 17.73 2.10 18.44
CA LEU A 290 18.27 3.45 18.68
C LEU A 290 19.69 3.44 19.24
N ASP A 291 19.99 2.53 20.18
CA ASP A 291 21.20 2.58 20.99
C ASP A 291 22.31 1.66 20.48
N ASP A 292 21.97 0.51 19.85
CA ASP A 292 22.92 -0.47 19.38
C ASP A 292 23.48 -0.15 17.97
N PRO A 293 24.78 0.18 17.85
CA PRO A 293 25.42 0.42 16.54
C PRO A 293 25.37 -0.79 15.60
N ALA A 294 25.40 -2.02 16.13
CA ALA A 294 25.37 -3.24 15.33
C ALA A 294 24.02 -3.42 14.65
N GLN A 295 22.92 -3.17 15.38
CA GLN A 295 21.57 -3.20 14.80
C GLN A 295 21.39 -2.14 13.70
N ARG A 296 21.90 -0.93 13.89
CA ARG A 296 21.88 0.10 12.85
C ARG A 296 22.73 -0.28 11.63
N ALA A 297 23.87 -0.95 11.85
CA ALA A 297 24.71 -1.43 10.75
C ALA A 297 23.98 -2.50 9.92
N ILE A 298 23.27 -3.42 10.57
CA ILE A 298 22.43 -4.44 9.89
C ILE A 298 21.34 -3.76 9.05
N ALA A 299 20.60 -2.82 9.61
CA ALA A 299 19.55 -2.11 8.88
C ALA A 299 20.10 -1.37 7.65
N ARG A 300 21.26 -0.71 7.78
CA ARG A 300 21.93 -0.03 6.65
C ARG A 300 22.45 -0.97 5.58
N ALA A 301 22.82 -2.19 5.93
CA ALA A 301 23.32 -3.18 4.97
C ALA A 301 22.18 -3.96 4.31
N ALA A 302 21.25 -4.51 5.11
CA ALA A 302 20.17 -5.37 4.63
C ALA A 302 18.98 -4.60 4.08
N GLY A 303 18.69 -3.42 4.62
CA GLY A 303 17.52 -2.63 4.27
C GLY A 303 17.47 -2.24 2.78
N PRO A 304 18.49 -1.58 2.23
CA PRO A 304 18.52 -1.20 0.81
C PRO A 304 18.47 -2.41 -0.14
N VAL A 305 19.11 -3.52 0.24
CA VAL A 305 19.05 -4.77 -0.54
C VAL A 305 17.63 -5.29 -0.62
N ARG A 306 16.91 -5.30 0.50
CA ARG A 306 15.50 -5.73 0.53
C ARG A 306 14.59 -4.76 -0.22
N ALA A 307 14.77 -3.46 -0.04
CA ALA A 307 13.96 -2.44 -0.71
C ALA A 307 14.12 -2.46 -2.24
N ALA A 308 15.28 -2.86 -2.75
CA ALA A 308 15.54 -2.99 -4.18
C ALA A 308 14.60 -3.98 -4.90
N ASP A 309 14.01 -4.95 -4.18
CA ASP A 309 13.01 -5.86 -4.74
C ASP A 309 11.71 -5.14 -5.12
N PHE A 310 11.46 -3.98 -4.52
CA PHE A 310 10.25 -3.16 -4.71
C PHE A 310 10.54 -1.86 -5.46
N HIS A 311 11.71 -1.78 -6.11
CA HIS A 311 12.09 -0.59 -6.87
C HIS A 311 11.06 -0.28 -7.97
N PRO A 312 10.69 0.99 -8.21
CA PRO A 312 9.66 1.36 -9.18
C PRO A 312 9.85 0.74 -10.57
N THR A 313 11.06 0.70 -11.10
CA THR A 313 11.35 0.08 -12.40
C THR A 313 11.04 -1.42 -12.43
N ARG A 314 11.37 -2.17 -11.36
CA ARG A 314 11.05 -3.61 -11.28
C ARG A 314 9.56 -3.85 -11.17
N ALA A 315 8.88 -3.05 -10.35
CA ALA A 315 7.44 -3.14 -10.21
C ALA A 315 6.73 -2.82 -11.55
N ALA A 316 7.13 -1.73 -12.22
CA ALA A 316 6.57 -1.37 -13.52
C ALA A 316 6.75 -2.50 -14.55
N ALA A 317 7.94 -3.10 -14.65
CA ALA A 317 8.19 -4.24 -15.55
C ALA A 317 7.26 -5.43 -15.24
N ALA A 318 7.12 -5.80 -13.95
CA ALA A 318 6.25 -6.89 -13.54
C ALA A 318 4.76 -6.62 -13.84
N TYR A 319 4.30 -5.38 -13.67
CA TYR A 319 2.94 -5.00 -14.04
C TYR A 319 2.73 -4.99 -15.56
N LEU A 320 3.72 -4.56 -16.37
CA LEU A 320 3.64 -4.62 -17.82
C LEU A 320 3.57 -6.08 -18.32
N GLU A 321 4.33 -6.99 -17.73
CA GLU A 321 4.23 -8.43 -18.02
C GLU A 321 2.83 -8.97 -17.67
N LEU A 322 2.29 -8.61 -16.50
CA LEU A 322 0.94 -8.97 -16.09
C LEU A 322 -0.11 -8.46 -17.09
N TYR A 323 -0.03 -7.19 -17.50
CA TYR A 323 -0.97 -6.62 -18.47
C TYR A 323 -0.87 -7.31 -19.84
N ALA A 324 0.35 -7.55 -20.31
CA ALA A 324 0.56 -8.27 -21.57
C ALA A 324 0.00 -9.70 -21.53
N GLN A 325 0.13 -10.39 -20.39
CA GLN A 325 -0.47 -11.70 -20.19
C GLN A 325 -2.01 -11.62 -20.21
N VAL A 326 -2.59 -10.70 -19.45
CA VAL A 326 -4.06 -10.55 -19.36
C VAL A 326 -4.66 -10.25 -20.73
N VAL A 327 -4.01 -9.38 -21.52
CA VAL A 327 -4.47 -9.06 -22.89
C VAL A 327 -4.38 -10.26 -23.83
N ARG A 328 -3.30 -11.07 -23.74
CA ARG A 328 -3.17 -12.30 -24.57
C ARG A 328 -4.20 -13.36 -24.23
N ASP A 329 -4.50 -13.51 -22.93
CA ASP A 329 -5.40 -14.55 -22.43
C ASP A 329 -6.88 -14.13 -22.47
N TRP A 330 -7.14 -12.86 -22.83
CA TRP A 330 -8.50 -12.32 -22.90
C TRP A 330 -9.26 -12.88 -24.10
N THR A 331 -10.44 -13.43 -23.82
CA THR A 331 -11.42 -13.82 -24.84
C THR A 331 -12.72 -13.10 -24.51
N PRO A 332 -13.18 -12.14 -25.34
CA PRO A 332 -14.38 -11.36 -25.10
C PRO A 332 -15.66 -12.20 -25.06
#